data_a25ece44da0b3dfbf16e166863ddbb35
#
_entry.id   a25ece44da0b3dfbf16e166863ddbb35
#
_cell.length_a   1.000
_cell.length_b   1.000
_cell.length_c   1.000
_cell.angle_alpha   90.00
_cell.angle_beta   90.00
_cell.angle_gamma   90.00
#
_symmetry.space_group_name_H-M   'P 1'
#
loop_
_entity.id
_entity.type
_entity.pdbx_description
1 polymer ?
#
loop_
_entity_poly.entity_id
_entity_poly.type
_entity_poly.pdbx_seq_one_letter_code
_entity_poly.pdbx_strand_id
1 'polypeptide(L)'
;DIELFNDGAERLFVVAEPSEIIDPGLATEQRKPSPDPAVTGLLVSPQKLVLEPGERKLVRIAAVAARPAHDRVYRVTIKPVAGPVSADQTALKVYVGYDALVLFRPAQIQTEVAGTRQDNQITLRNRGNSNVELANGKQCDDAGADCQDLPSNRLYPGQDWVVSLPHGKAKTTWRLYSGGKQTEMSF
;
A
#
# COMPACT_ATOMS: atom_id res chain seq x y z
N ASP A 1 -4.49 5.04 14.19
CA ASP A 1 -4.00 6.40 14.47
C ASP A 1 -2.54 6.49 14.05
N ILE A 2 -2.12 7.67 13.59
CA ILE A 2 -0.73 7.99 13.27
C ILE A 2 -0.27 9.07 14.25
N GLU A 3 0.80 8.79 14.99
CA GLU A 3 1.43 9.78 15.86
C GLU A 3 2.41 10.62 15.05
N LEU A 4 2.30 11.94 15.20
CA LEU A 4 3.22 12.92 14.64
C LEU A 4 4.01 13.55 15.77
N PHE A 5 5.31 13.70 15.56
CA PHE A 5 6.22 14.31 16.52
C PHE A 5 7.04 15.40 15.82
N ASN A 6 7.07 16.59 16.42
CA ASN A 6 7.95 17.67 15.97
C ASN A 6 9.25 17.63 16.79
N ASP A 7 10.30 17.07 16.23
CA ASP A 7 11.64 17.04 16.83
C ASP A 7 12.50 18.27 16.48
N GLY A 8 11.94 19.18 15.68
CA GLY A 8 12.58 20.43 15.28
C GLY A 8 12.46 21.53 16.34
N ALA A 9 13.19 22.63 16.13
CA ALA A 9 13.16 23.80 16.98
C ALA A 9 12.07 24.82 16.63
N GLU A 10 11.37 24.63 15.50
CA GLU A 10 10.36 25.55 15.01
C GLU A 10 8.97 24.90 15.00
N ARG A 11 7.93 25.76 15.07
CA ARG A 11 6.54 25.35 14.89
C ARG A 11 6.34 24.76 13.51
N LEU A 12 5.63 23.63 13.44
CA LEU A 12 5.31 22.90 12.22
C LEU A 12 3.81 22.99 11.92
N PHE A 13 3.47 23.40 10.69
CA PHE A 13 2.12 23.28 10.16
C PHE A 13 2.06 22.02 9.32
N VAL A 14 1.07 21.16 9.58
CA VAL A 14 0.94 19.86 8.91
C VAL A 14 -0.45 19.70 8.33
N VAL A 15 -0.53 19.13 7.14
CA VAL A 15 -1.79 18.70 6.52
C VAL A 15 -1.80 17.18 6.38
N ALA A 16 -2.99 16.57 6.57
CA ALA A 16 -3.26 15.16 6.36
C ALA A 16 -4.35 15.04 5.30
N GLU A 17 -3.98 14.61 4.09
CA GLU A 17 -4.84 14.60 2.90
C GLU A 17 -5.19 13.16 2.53
N PRO A 18 -6.45 12.72 2.72
CA PRO A 18 -6.90 11.41 2.27
C PRO A 18 -7.17 11.40 0.76
N SER A 19 -6.82 10.30 0.13
CA SER A 19 -7.13 10.02 -1.28
C SER A 19 -7.54 8.55 -1.42
N GLU A 20 -8.57 8.27 -2.18
CA GLU A 20 -8.88 6.90 -2.61
C GLU A 20 -8.06 6.56 -3.85
N ILE A 21 -7.54 5.35 -3.91
CA ILE A 21 -6.78 4.83 -5.03
C ILE A 21 -7.69 3.92 -5.84
N ILE A 22 -7.93 4.30 -7.06
CA ILE A 22 -8.66 3.50 -8.05
C ILE A 22 -7.64 2.76 -8.88
N ASP A 23 -7.93 1.50 -9.22
CA ASP A 23 -7.05 0.59 -9.97
C ASP A 23 -5.63 0.49 -9.35
N PRO A 24 -5.52 0.21 -8.03
CA PRO A 24 -4.24 0.24 -7.33
C PRO A 24 -3.23 -0.72 -7.95
N GLY A 25 -2.02 -0.22 -8.21
CA GLY A 25 -0.91 -1.00 -8.78
C GLY A 25 -1.01 -1.25 -10.30
N LEU A 26 -2.03 -0.75 -10.98
CA LEU A 26 -2.14 -0.83 -12.44
C LEU A 26 -1.61 0.44 -13.12
N ALA A 27 -1.31 0.36 -14.42
CA ALA A 27 -0.95 1.54 -15.21
C ALA A 27 -2.07 2.59 -15.28
N THR A 28 -3.30 2.20 -14.98
CA THR A 28 -4.50 3.06 -14.90
C THR A 28 -4.75 3.59 -13.50
N GLU A 29 -3.83 3.38 -12.55
CA GLU A 29 -3.98 3.86 -11.18
C GLU A 29 -4.29 5.35 -11.13
N GLN A 30 -5.33 5.71 -10.40
CA GLN A 30 -5.73 7.09 -10.19
C GLN A 30 -5.83 7.38 -8.69
N ARG A 31 -5.32 8.53 -8.29
CA ARG A 31 -5.49 9.06 -6.94
C ARG A 31 -6.63 10.08 -6.96
N LYS A 32 -7.69 9.80 -6.21
CA LYS A 32 -8.85 10.68 -6.05
C LYS A 32 -8.84 11.33 -4.66
N PRO A 33 -8.32 12.54 -4.51
CA PRO A 33 -8.32 13.24 -3.23
C PRO A 33 -9.73 13.67 -2.86
N SER A 34 -10.11 13.50 -1.62
CA SER A 34 -11.32 14.06 -1.05
C SER A 34 -11.18 14.20 0.48
N PRO A 35 -11.40 15.39 1.03
CA PRO A 35 -11.40 15.59 2.48
C PRO A 35 -12.71 15.12 3.13
N ASP A 36 -13.77 14.90 2.35
CA ASP A 36 -15.10 14.55 2.84
C ASP A 36 -15.21 13.05 3.12
N PRO A 37 -15.40 12.65 4.39
CA PRO A 37 -15.58 11.25 4.75
C PRO A 37 -16.88 10.63 4.21
N ALA A 38 -17.90 11.42 3.88
CA ALA A 38 -19.10 10.90 3.25
C ALA A 38 -18.84 10.40 1.81
N VAL A 39 -17.85 10.99 1.13
CA VAL A 39 -17.43 10.59 -0.22
C VAL A 39 -16.44 9.42 -0.15
N THR A 40 -15.43 9.54 0.69
CA THR A 40 -14.37 8.52 0.78
C THR A 40 -14.76 7.30 1.61
N GLY A 41 -15.68 7.45 2.56
CA GLY A 41 -15.94 6.43 3.59
C GLY A 41 -14.83 6.31 4.64
N LEU A 42 -13.84 7.23 4.61
CA LEU A 42 -12.69 7.26 5.50
C LEU A 42 -12.62 8.62 6.20
N LEU A 43 -12.70 8.63 7.53
CA LEU A 43 -12.45 9.82 8.35
C LEU A 43 -10.96 9.93 8.62
N VAL A 44 -10.38 11.09 8.31
CA VAL A 44 -9.03 11.48 8.72
C VAL A 44 -9.15 12.77 9.54
N SER A 45 -8.75 12.76 10.79
CA SER A 45 -8.94 13.91 11.69
C SER A 45 -7.83 14.01 12.76
N PRO A 46 -7.30 15.23 12.98
CA PRO A 46 -7.52 16.44 12.21
C PRO A 46 -6.79 16.39 10.86
N GLN A 47 -7.35 17.10 9.85
CA GLN A 47 -6.70 17.23 8.54
C GLN A 47 -5.68 18.38 8.48
N LYS A 48 -5.76 19.29 9.42
CA LYS A 48 -4.80 20.39 9.59
C LYS A 48 -4.44 20.50 11.05
N LEU A 49 -3.17 20.58 11.35
CA LEU A 49 -2.69 20.68 12.73
C LEU A 49 -1.40 21.49 12.79
N VAL A 50 -1.15 22.01 13.97
CA VAL A 50 0.08 22.72 14.32
C VAL A 50 0.76 21.90 15.39
N LEU A 51 2.06 21.66 15.27
CA LEU A 51 2.90 21.05 16.31
C LEU A 51 3.94 22.07 16.76
N GLU A 52 3.94 22.37 18.04
CA GLU A 52 5.01 23.13 18.69
C GLU A 52 6.29 22.25 18.79
N PRO A 53 7.47 22.83 18.97
CA PRO A 53 8.70 22.08 19.25
C PRO A 53 8.53 21.07 20.39
N GLY A 54 8.89 19.80 20.16
CA GLY A 54 8.74 18.72 21.13
C GLY A 54 7.31 18.19 21.30
N GLU A 55 6.33 18.72 20.58
CA GLU A 55 4.94 18.29 20.71
C GLU A 55 4.64 17.03 19.90
N ARG A 56 3.73 16.20 20.46
CA ARG A 56 3.16 15.01 19.82
C ARG A 56 1.65 15.17 19.61
N LYS A 57 1.16 14.83 18.43
CA LYS A 57 -0.29 14.81 18.14
C LYS A 57 -0.66 13.58 17.32
N LEU A 58 -1.90 13.15 17.47
CA LEU A 58 -2.44 12.00 16.72
C LEU A 58 -3.31 12.49 15.57
N VAL A 59 -3.11 11.87 14.42
CA VAL A 59 -4.06 11.88 13.31
C VAL A 59 -4.83 10.57 13.34
N ARG A 60 -6.12 10.65 13.61
CA ARG A 60 -7.02 9.50 13.62
C ARG A 60 -7.46 9.16 12.22
N ILE A 61 -7.42 7.87 11.89
CA ILE A 61 -7.94 7.33 10.64
C ILE A 61 -8.96 6.27 11.00
N ALA A 62 -10.22 6.46 10.57
CA ALA A 62 -11.30 5.55 10.87
C ALA A 62 -12.20 5.34 9.65
N ALA A 63 -12.62 4.10 9.41
CA ALA A 63 -13.63 3.81 8.42
C ALA A 63 -15.01 4.20 8.99
N VAL A 64 -15.78 4.99 8.22
CA VAL A 64 -17.14 5.44 8.57
C VAL A 64 -18.21 4.85 7.66
N ALA A 65 -17.80 4.20 6.58
CA ALA A 65 -18.69 3.43 5.70
C ALA A 65 -18.84 1.98 6.18
N ALA A 66 -19.87 1.29 5.66
CA ALA A 66 -20.02 -0.16 5.82
C ALA A 66 -18.82 -0.90 5.21
N ARG A 67 -18.53 -2.09 5.74
CA ARG A 67 -17.45 -2.94 5.21
C ARG A 67 -17.68 -3.24 3.74
N PRO A 68 -16.69 -3.01 2.88
CA PRO A 68 -16.81 -3.25 1.44
C PRO A 68 -16.80 -4.75 1.12
N ALA A 69 -17.26 -5.11 -0.09
CA ALA A 69 -17.14 -6.48 -0.59
C ALA A 69 -15.71 -6.85 -0.99
N HIS A 70 -14.93 -5.85 -1.45
CA HIS A 70 -13.51 -5.98 -1.82
C HIS A 70 -12.72 -4.87 -1.13
N ASP A 71 -11.40 -5.02 -1.04
CA ASP A 71 -10.54 -3.96 -0.50
C ASP A 71 -10.81 -2.61 -1.17
N ARG A 72 -10.98 -1.58 -0.35
CA ARG A 72 -10.82 -0.18 -0.78
C ARG A 72 -9.45 0.29 -0.33
N VAL A 73 -8.75 0.95 -1.23
CA VAL A 73 -7.36 1.35 -1.04
C VAL A 73 -7.28 2.85 -0.93
N TYR A 74 -6.59 3.34 0.10
CA TYR A 74 -6.40 4.77 0.31
C TYR A 74 -4.92 5.08 0.54
N ARG A 75 -4.57 6.32 0.23
CA ARG A 75 -3.35 6.97 0.69
C ARG A 75 -3.73 8.15 1.57
N VAL A 76 -3.07 8.27 2.70
CA VAL A 76 -3.15 9.45 3.55
C VAL A 76 -1.80 10.13 3.52
N THR A 77 -1.73 11.22 2.75
CA THR A 77 -0.50 12.01 2.64
C THR A 77 -0.42 12.96 3.83
N ILE A 78 0.61 12.82 4.65
CA ILE A 78 0.89 13.68 5.79
C ILE A 78 2.14 14.47 5.44
N LYS A 79 2.00 15.78 5.30
CA LYS A 79 3.10 16.64 4.85
C LYS A 79 3.16 17.95 5.65
N PRO A 80 4.35 18.40 6.01
CA PRO A 80 4.54 19.77 6.48
C PRO A 80 4.23 20.77 5.37
N VAL A 81 3.67 21.91 5.74
CA VAL A 81 3.48 23.06 4.83
C VAL A 81 4.29 24.23 5.35
N ALA A 82 4.80 25.03 4.42
CA ALA A 82 5.55 26.21 4.78
C ALA A 82 4.66 27.17 5.60
N GLY A 83 5.15 27.58 6.76
CA GLY A 83 4.61 28.72 7.50
C GLY A 83 5.00 30.05 6.84
N PRO A 84 4.63 31.18 7.46
CA PRO A 84 5.09 32.48 7.01
C PRO A 84 6.62 32.51 6.93
N VAL A 85 7.16 32.86 5.77
CA VAL A 85 8.61 32.99 5.56
C VAL A 85 8.99 34.43 5.82
N SER A 86 9.87 34.69 6.81
CA SER A 86 10.51 36.01 6.96
C SER A 86 11.64 36.15 5.93
N ALA A 87 11.68 37.26 5.23
CA ALA A 87 12.54 37.47 4.05
C ALA A 87 14.03 37.75 4.37
N ASP A 88 14.46 37.65 5.62
CA ASP A 88 15.78 38.13 6.04
C ASP A 88 16.94 37.15 5.86
N GLN A 89 16.67 35.91 5.43
CA GLN A 89 17.73 34.93 5.17
C GLN A 89 17.39 34.04 3.97
N THR A 90 18.33 33.91 3.03
CA THR A 90 18.25 32.91 1.96
C THR A 90 18.59 31.54 2.56
N ALA A 91 17.57 30.75 2.89
CA ALA A 91 17.75 29.39 3.40
C ALA A 91 16.89 28.42 2.60
N LEU A 92 17.46 27.25 2.29
CA LEU A 92 16.73 26.11 1.71
C LEU A 92 16.10 25.32 2.88
N LYS A 93 14.76 25.28 2.95
CA LYS A 93 14.03 24.38 3.84
C LYS A 93 13.54 23.16 3.06
N VAL A 94 13.96 21.98 3.48
CA VAL A 94 13.50 20.70 2.92
C VAL A 94 12.50 20.09 3.87
N TYR A 95 11.30 19.80 3.37
CA TYR A 95 10.27 19.10 4.12
C TYR A 95 10.09 17.69 3.59
N VAL A 96 9.98 16.71 4.49
CA VAL A 96 9.68 15.32 4.16
C VAL A 96 8.23 15.04 4.55
N GLY A 97 7.45 14.56 3.57
CA GLY A 97 6.10 14.08 3.79
C GLY A 97 6.05 12.55 3.78
N TYR A 98 5.02 12.00 4.39
CA TYR A 98 4.74 10.56 4.40
C TYR A 98 3.44 10.28 3.66
N ASP A 99 3.40 9.16 2.96
CA ASP A 99 2.23 8.71 2.20
C ASP A 99 1.79 7.32 2.70
N ALA A 100 0.96 7.32 3.74
CA ALA A 100 0.55 6.11 4.43
C ALA A 100 -0.49 5.33 3.61
N LEU A 101 -0.23 4.04 3.36
CA LEU A 101 -1.19 3.12 2.77
C LEU A 101 -2.23 2.70 3.82
N VAL A 102 -3.51 2.88 3.50
CA VAL A 102 -4.63 2.44 4.32
C VAL A 102 -5.51 1.49 3.53
N LEU A 103 -5.71 0.29 4.07
CA LEU A 103 -6.54 -0.75 3.46
C LEU A 103 -7.81 -0.91 4.28
N PHE A 104 -8.96 -0.61 3.67
CA PHE A 104 -10.27 -0.89 4.25
C PHE A 104 -10.78 -2.21 3.70
N ARG A 105 -10.65 -3.25 4.52
CA ARG A 105 -10.85 -4.64 4.13
C ARG A 105 -12.27 -5.12 4.34
N PRO A 106 -12.72 -6.13 3.57
CA PRO A 106 -13.96 -6.86 3.83
C PRO A 106 -14.02 -7.41 5.26
N ALA A 107 -15.23 -7.64 5.75
CA ALA A 107 -15.44 -8.25 7.08
C ALA A 107 -14.89 -9.68 7.14
N GLN A 108 -15.03 -10.41 6.04
CA GLN A 108 -14.46 -11.76 5.86
C GLN A 108 -13.51 -11.75 4.68
N ILE A 109 -12.23 -11.97 4.97
CA ILE A 109 -11.19 -12.02 3.94
C ILE A 109 -11.21 -13.42 3.32
N GLN A 110 -11.38 -13.44 1.98
CA GLN A 110 -11.25 -14.62 1.16
C GLN A 110 -9.95 -14.49 0.35
N THR A 111 -9.04 -15.42 0.58
CA THR A 111 -7.73 -15.44 -0.09
C THR A 111 -7.73 -16.57 -1.10
N GLU A 112 -7.61 -16.25 -2.38
CA GLU A 112 -7.51 -17.21 -3.46
C GLU A 112 -6.60 -16.64 -4.56
N VAL A 113 -5.54 -17.38 -4.89
CA VAL A 113 -4.67 -17.08 -6.03
C VAL A 113 -4.63 -18.26 -6.96
N ALA A 114 -4.99 -18.04 -8.22
CA ALA A 114 -4.90 -19.04 -9.27
C ALA A 114 -3.66 -18.79 -10.13
N GLY A 115 -2.96 -19.85 -10.52
CA GLY A 115 -1.85 -19.81 -11.47
C GLY A 115 -2.23 -20.53 -12.78
N THR A 116 -1.94 -19.90 -13.90
CA THR A 116 -2.07 -20.51 -15.24
C THR A 116 -0.73 -20.41 -15.95
N ARG A 117 -0.18 -21.54 -16.38
CA ARG A 117 1.10 -21.59 -17.10
C ARG A 117 0.89 -21.63 -18.59
N GLN A 118 1.73 -20.88 -19.29
CA GLN A 118 1.84 -20.94 -20.74
C GLN A 118 3.33 -20.76 -21.10
N ASP A 119 3.90 -21.76 -21.75
CA ASP A 119 5.32 -21.80 -22.11
C ASP A 119 6.24 -21.50 -20.90
N ASN A 120 7.10 -20.50 -20.99
CA ASN A 120 8.00 -20.06 -19.94
C ASN A 120 7.42 -18.90 -19.12
N GLN A 121 6.09 -18.84 -18.96
CA GLN A 121 5.42 -17.83 -18.17
C GLN A 121 4.37 -18.45 -17.25
N ILE A 122 4.10 -17.78 -16.15
CA ILE A 122 2.95 -18.03 -15.30
C ILE A 122 2.16 -16.73 -15.12
N THR A 123 0.85 -16.83 -15.31
CA THR A 123 -0.09 -15.77 -14.95
C THR A 123 -0.72 -16.11 -13.61
N LEU A 124 -0.47 -15.26 -12.62
CA LEU A 124 -1.03 -15.35 -11.27
C LEU A 124 -2.20 -14.39 -11.17
N ARG A 125 -3.39 -14.88 -10.80
CA ARG A 125 -4.61 -14.09 -10.66
C ARG A 125 -5.12 -14.12 -9.23
N ASN A 126 -5.36 -12.95 -8.64
CA ASN A 126 -6.05 -12.85 -7.36
C ASN A 126 -7.57 -12.97 -7.59
N ARG A 127 -8.15 -14.11 -7.20
CA ARG A 127 -9.59 -14.39 -7.23
C ARG A 127 -10.29 -14.10 -5.89
N GLY A 128 -9.52 -13.73 -4.88
CA GLY A 128 -10.03 -13.35 -3.57
C GLY A 128 -10.66 -11.96 -3.54
N ASN A 129 -11.06 -11.53 -2.35
CA ASN A 129 -11.69 -10.22 -2.13
C ASN A 129 -10.79 -9.22 -1.39
N SER A 130 -9.55 -9.61 -1.08
CA SER A 130 -8.54 -8.78 -0.44
C SER A 130 -7.21 -8.89 -1.16
N ASN A 131 -6.35 -7.90 -1.01
CA ASN A 131 -5.02 -7.93 -1.60
C ASN A 131 -4.18 -9.08 -1.04
N VAL A 132 -3.33 -9.60 -1.90
CA VAL A 132 -2.31 -10.58 -1.57
C VAL A 132 -0.94 -10.04 -1.97
N GLU A 133 0.05 -10.28 -1.15
CA GLU A 133 1.44 -10.02 -1.51
C GLU A 133 2.13 -11.35 -1.72
N LEU A 134 2.67 -11.55 -2.91
CA LEU A 134 3.50 -12.69 -3.28
C LEU A 134 4.95 -12.27 -3.20
N ALA A 135 5.69 -12.82 -2.27
CA ALA A 135 7.10 -12.48 -2.02
C ALA A 135 7.97 -13.72 -1.89
N ASN A 136 9.28 -13.53 -1.95
CA ASN A 136 10.27 -14.60 -1.85
C ASN A 136 9.98 -15.75 -2.84
N GLY A 137 9.62 -15.36 -4.07
CA GLY A 137 9.38 -16.31 -5.15
C GLY A 137 10.65 -17.07 -5.51
N LYS A 138 10.53 -18.37 -5.79
CA LYS A 138 11.66 -19.21 -6.16
C LYS A 138 11.24 -20.26 -7.18
N GLN A 139 12.11 -20.51 -8.14
CA GLN A 139 12.03 -21.66 -9.03
C GLN A 139 13.38 -22.35 -9.11
N CYS A 140 13.38 -23.66 -8.97
CA CYS A 140 14.55 -24.49 -9.23
C CYS A 140 14.33 -25.33 -10.48
N ASP A 141 15.39 -25.79 -11.11
CA ASP A 141 15.33 -26.81 -12.14
C ASP A 141 14.78 -28.13 -11.57
N ASP A 142 14.50 -29.11 -12.44
CA ASP A 142 13.94 -30.40 -12.02
C ASP A 142 14.90 -31.22 -11.13
N ALA A 143 16.19 -30.94 -11.20
CA ALA A 143 17.22 -31.54 -10.35
C ALA A 143 17.38 -30.85 -9.00
N GLY A 144 16.79 -29.64 -8.83
CA GLY A 144 16.95 -28.81 -7.64
C GLY A 144 18.34 -28.16 -7.50
N ALA A 145 19.13 -28.16 -8.56
CA ALA A 145 20.53 -27.70 -8.54
C ALA A 145 20.65 -26.21 -8.91
N ASP A 146 19.89 -25.75 -9.90
CA ASP A 146 19.84 -24.34 -10.31
C ASP A 146 18.54 -23.70 -9.81
N CYS A 147 18.65 -22.88 -8.77
CA CYS A 147 17.52 -22.18 -8.16
C CYS A 147 17.63 -20.67 -8.39
N GLN A 148 16.58 -20.07 -8.95
CA GLN A 148 16.51 -18.64 -9.20
C GLN A 148 15.37 -17.99 -8.43
N ASP A 149 15.63 -16.76 -7.96
CA ASP A 149 14.62 -15.96 -7.28
C ASP A 149 13.66 -15.37 -8.32
N LEU A 150 12.39 -15.40 -7.98
CA LEU A 150 11.32 -14.79 -8.76
C LEU A 150 10.89 -13.46 -8.15
N PRO A 151 10.39 -12.52 -8.94
CA PRO A 151 9.99 -11.22 -8.46
C PRO A 151 8.84 -11.31 -7.45
N SER A 152 8.70 -10.24 -6.66
CA SER A 152 7.60 -10.07 -5.71
C SER A 152 6.61 -9.04 -6.24
N ASN A 153 5.33 -9.23 -5.94
CA ASN A 153 4.28 -8.28 -6.30
C ASN A 153 3.10 -8.35 -5.34
N ARG A 154 2.34 -7.25 -5.28
CA ARG A 154 1.06 -7.17 -4.59
C ARG A 154 -0.06 -7.14 -5.62
N LEU A 155 -0.98 -8.11 -5.52
CA LEU A 155 -2.15 -8.21 -6.38
C LEU A 155 -3.40 -7.82 -5.61
N TYR A 156 -4.15 -6.88 -6.14
CA TYR A 156 -5.48 -6.56 -5.64
C TYR A 156 -6.55 -7.46 -6.28
N PRO A 157 -7.77 -7.55 -5.72
CA PRO A 157 -8.82 -8.42 -6.23
C PRO A 157 -9.05 -8.25 -7.73
N GLY A 158 -9.07 -9.36 -8.46
CA GLY A 158 -9.30 -9.40 -9.90
C GLY A 158 -8.08 -9.15 -10.78
N GLN A 159 -6.92 -8.79 -10.21
CA GLN A 159 -5.72 -8.49 -10.97
C GLN A 159 -4.96 -9.75 -11.41
N ASP A 160 -4.32 -9.62 -12.55
CA ASP A 160 -3.40 -10.60 -13.12
C ASP A 160 -1.96 -10.08 -13.05
N TRP A 161 -1.03 -11.00 -12.84
CA TRP A 161 0.40 -10.75 -12.90
C TRP A 161 1.12 -11.82 -13.68
N VAL A 162 1.80 -11.44 -14.75
CA VAL A 162 2.58 -12.34 -15.61
C VAL A 162 4.03 -12.34 -15.14
N VAL A 163 4.56 -13.53 -14.91
CA VAL A 163 5.95 -13.75 -14.48
C VAL A 163 6.64 -14.67 -15.48
N SER A 164 7.81 -14.26 -15.95
CA SER A 164 8.69 -15.12 -16.75
C SER A 164 9.39 -16.15 -15.86
N LEU A 165 9.44 -17.39 -16.31
CA LEU A 165 9.99 -18.52 -15.57
C LEU A 165 11.32 -18.97 -16.19
N PRO A 166 12.41 -19.00 -15.38
CA PRO A 166 13.73 -19.42 -15.88
C PRO A 166 13.80 -20.91 -16.28
N HIS A 167 13.04 -21.78 -15.57
CA HIS A 167 13.09 -23.24 -15.74
C HIS A 167 11.79 -23.82 -16.31
N GLY A 168 11.10 -23.10 -17.19
CA GLY A 168 9.93 -23.58 -17.91
C GLY A 168 8.85 -24.14 -16.99
N LYS A 169 8.62 -25.47 -17.04
CA LYS A 169 7.54 -26.14 -16.29
C LYS A 169 7.89 -26.53 -14.85
N ALA A 170 9.12 -26.34 -14.42
CA ALA A 170 9.53 -26.67 -13.06
C ALA A 170 8.69 -25.94 -12.00
N LYS A 171 8.50 -26.57 -10.85
CA LYS A 171 7.66 -26.05 -9.75
C LYS A 171 8.14 -24.67 -9.29
N THR A 172 7.21 -23.76 -9.11
CA THR A 172 7.46 -22.44 -8.54
C THR A 172 6.85 -22.34 -7.16
N THR A 173 7.48 -21.58 -6.26
CA THR A 173 6.98 -21.32 -4.91
C THR A 173 6.98 -19.84 -4.63
N TRP A 174 6.00 -19.34 -3.87
CA TRP A 174 5.97 -18.01 -3.28
C TRP A 174 5.46 -18.06 -1.85
N ARG A 175 5.89 -17.10 -1.04
CA ARG A 175 5.22 -16.79 0.21
C ARG A 175 4.10 -15.80 -0.06
N LEU A 176 2.88 -16.19 0.28
CA LEU A 176 1.69 -15.37 0.17
C LEU A 176 1.37 -14.74 1.53
N TYR A 177 1.23 -13.42 1.54
CA TYR A 177 0.80 -12.65 2.70
C TYR A 177 -0.57 -12.05 2.44
N SER A 178 -1.55 -12.36 3.29
CA SER A 178 -2.91 -11.84 3.21
C SER A 178 -3.56 -11.79 4.59
N GLY A 179 -4.23 -10.69 4.93
CA GLY A 179 -4.97 -10.57 6.19
C GLY A 179 -4.16 -10.80 7.47
N GLY A 180 -2.85 -10.53 7.44
CA GLY A 180 -1.94 -10.80 8.56
C GLY A 180 -1.49 -12.27 8.67
N LYS A 181 -1.87 -13.11 7.72
CA LYS A 181 -1.44 -14.52 7.63
C LYS A 181 -0.39 -14.69 6.54
N GLN A 182 0.47 -15.67 6.73
CA GLN A 182 1.48 -16.09 5.76
C GLN A 182 1.24 -17.55 5.40
N THR A 183 1.31 -17.88 4.11
CA THR A 183 1.17 -19.24 3.59
C THR A 183 2.15 -19.44 2.45
N GLU A 184 2.75 -20.64 2.32
CA GLU A 184 3.51 -21.00 1.13
C GLU A 184 2.56 -21.49 0.05
N MET A 185 2.73 -21.00 -1.16
CA MET A 185 1.98 -21.44 -2.34
C MET A 185 2.94 -21.98 -3.39
N SER A 186 2.48 -23.01 -4.06
CA SER A 186 3.20 -23.65 -5.17
C SER A 186 2.30 -23.75 -6.40
N PHE A 187 2.91 -23.54 -7.54
CA PHE A 187 2.25 -23.61 -8.85
C PHE A 187 3.04 -24.47 -9.81
#